data_6b94895d5fefe0b240b6b8f13d753638
#
_entry.id   6b94895d5fefe0b240b6b8f13d753638
#
_cell.length_a   1.000
_cell.length_b   1.000
_cell.length_c   1.000
_cell.angle_alpha   90.00
_cell.angle_beta   90.00
_cell.angle_gamma   90.00
#
_symmetry.space_group_name_H-M   'P 1'
#
loop_
_entity.id
_entity.type
_entity.pdbx_description
1 polymer ?
#
loop_
_entity_poly.entity_id
_entity_poly.type
_entity_poly.pdbx_seq_one_letter_code
_entity_poly.pdbx_strand_id
1 'polypeptide(L)'
;MAAPLLLVSLTAPLAPAREGDPAAPSGPEGIFKLDHLIFIVQENRSFDHYFGTYPGADGIDFRRGKPANCIPDPILDRMSCGYHSTRDRFKGGPHNRAASITDIAGGGMTGFIRALGRGDRWCADRTSAECRDYVGPAHQPDVMSFVTRREIPNYWAYADAYVLQDRMFAPTDGWTLPAHLFLVSGWSASCRNPNNPMSCVSNVILHEPDERWAYGEDPIYAWTDITWLLHQHGVSWGYYVAPGTCSFPPCSTPGSGGHTASGKNPLPGFTTMYETGQQSRILDHDDFMRAASTGTLPSVSWVVPGKLNSEHPGSTRGIRAGMAHVTRLVNRVMKGPLWSSSAIFLTWDDWGGFYDHVKPPFVDKNGYGLRVPGLLISPYARAGTIDHQTLSFDAYLKLIEDRFLGGQRLDPATDGRPDSRPTVRETMAILGDLALEFDFEAEPQPPLILDPTP
;
A
#
# COMPACT_ATOMS: atom_id res chain seq x y z
N MET A 1 35.48 -72.25 13.78
CA MET A 1 34.19 -72.66 13.19
C MET A 1 33.19 -71.52 13.52
N ALA A 2 32.92 -70.67 12.59
CA ALA A 2 31.97 -69.55 12.73
C ALA A 2 30.72 -69.88 11.92
N ALA A 3 29.56 -69.85 12.57
CA ALA A 3 28.27 -70.05 11.94
C ALA A 3 27.71 -68.75 11.38
N PRO A 4 27.06 -68.70 10.21
CA PRO A 4 26.49 -67.50 9.66
C PRO A 4 25.11 -67.24 10.25
N LEU A 5 24.82 -65.97 10.69
CA LEU A 5 23.50 -65.48 11.02
C LEU A 5 22.72 -65.23 9.71
N LEU A 6 21.59 -65.91 9.51
CA LEU A 6 20.61 -65.58 8.51
C LEU A 6 19.74 -64.43 8.96
N LEU A 7 19.80 -63.26 8.29
CA LEU A 7 18.78 -62.20 8.40
C LEU A 7 17.54 -62.62 7.58
N VAL A 8 16.43 -62.84 8.25
CA VAL A 8 15.10 -63.02 7.64
C VAL A 8 14.47 -61.62 7.53
N SER A 9 14.37 -61.06 6.33
CA SER A 9 13.59 -59.85 6.05
C SER A 9 12.10 -60.21 6.03
N LEU A 10 11.39 -59.74 7.07
CA LEU A 10 9.92 -59.73 7.10
C LEU A 10 9.41 -58.53 6.23
N THR A 11 9.00 -58.82 5.01
CA THR A 11 8.17 -57.90 4.24
C THR A 11 6.73 -58.04 4.67
N ALA A 12 6.19 -57.06 5.41
CA ALA A 12 4.76 -57.01 5.64
C ALA A 12 4.01 -56.64 4.35
N PRO A 13 2.90 -57.29 4.05
CA PRO A 13 2.08 -56.93 2.89
C PRO A 13 1.41 -55.58 3.13
N LEU A 14 1.49 -54.66 2.16
CA LEU A 14 0.70 -53.44 2.11
C LEU A 14 -0.79 -53.82 2.06
N ALA A 15 -1.55 -53.32 3.03
CA ALA A 15 -3.00 -53.46 3.02
C ALA A 15 -3.59 -52.74 1.81
N PRO A 16 -4.62 -53.30 1.15
CA PRO A 16 -5.30 -52.60 0.05
C PRO A 16 -5.99 -51.37 0.58
N ALA A 17 -5.87 -50.25 -0.20
CA ALA A 17 -6.55 -48.99 0.08
C ALA A 17 -8.06 -49.25 0.19
N ARG A 18 -8.70 -48.71 1.24
CA ARG A 18 -10.14 -48.72 1.40
C ARG A 18 -10.77 -47.80 0.35
N GLU A 19 -11.70 -48.34 -0.44
CA GLU A 19 -12.59 -47.50 -1.26
C GLU A 19 -13.41 -46.63 -0.32
N GLY A 20 -13.11 -45.29 -0.34
CA GLY A 20 -13.81 -44.30 0.48
C GLY A 20 -12.93 -43.26 1.18
N ASP A 21 -11.59 -43.40 1.12
CA ASP A 21 -10.74 -42.28 1.55
C ASP A 21 -10.90 -41.11 0.56
N PRO A 22 -11.21 -39.88 1.03
CA PRO A 22 -11.24 -38.71 0.15
C PRO A 22 -9.86 -38.60 -0.50
N ALA A 23 -9.85 -38.48 -1.84
CA ALA A 23 -8.62 -38.27 -2.59
C ALA A 23 -7.86 -37.10 -1.97
N ALA A 24 -6.58 -37.29 -1.69
CA ALA A 24 -5.74 -36.19 -1.22
C ALA A 24 -5.89 -35.01 -2.19
N PRO A 25 -6.08 -33.79 -1.70
CA PRO A 25 -6.25 -32.63 -2.55
C PRO A 25 -5.08 -32.52 -3.51
N SER A 26 -5.39 -32.50 -4.83
CA SER A 26 -4.42 -32.62 -5.91
C SER A 26 -3.82 -31.30 -6.35
N GLY A 27 -3.67 -30.30 -5.45
CA GLY A 27 -3.15 -28.98 -5.78
C GLY A 27 -2.91 -28.09 -4.56
N PRO A 28 -2.36 -26.87 -4.76
CA PRO A 28 -2.19 -25.89 -3.67
C PRO A 28 -3.53 -25.51 -3.05
N GLU A 29 -3.57 -25.39 -1.72
CA GLU A 29 -4.75 -25.01 -0.97
C GLU A 29 -4.60 -23.61 -0.35
N GLY A 30 -5.72 -22.93 -0.14
CA GLY A 30 -5.76 -21.63 0.53
C GLY A 30 -4.87 -20.60 -0.18
N ILE A 31 -4.13 -19.81 0.60
CA ILE A 31 -3.24 -18.77 0.06
C ILE A 31 -2.12 -19.32 -0.84
N PHE A 32 -1.85 -20.62 -0.79
CA PHE A 32 -0.85 -21.26 -1.65
C PHE A 32 -1.30 -21.39 -3.12
N LYS A 33 -2.56 -21.08 -3.44
CA LYS A 33 -3.03 -20.88 -4.82
C LYS A 33 -2.52 -19.58 -5.44
N LEU A 34 -1.98 -18.64 -4.65
CA LEU A 34 -1.49 -17.34 -5.09
C LEU A 34 0.03 -17.41 -5.34
N ASP A 35 0.45 -17.37 -6.60
CA ASP A 35 1.85 -17.34 -6.99
C ASP A 35 2.39 -15.89 -7.12
N HIS A 36 1.47 -14.93 -7.27
CA HIS A 36 1.81 -13.52 -7.51
C HIS A 36 1.00 -12.59 -6.60
N LEU A 37 1.70 -11.89 -5.70
CA LEU A 37 1.15 -10.80 -4.92
C LEU A 37 1.62 -9.47 -5.52
N ILE A 38 0.68 -8.62 -5.89
CA ILE A 38 0.94 -7.35 -6.59
C ILE A 38 0.36 -6.20 -5.76
N PHE A 39 1.23 -5.31 -5.30
CA PHE A 39 0.86 -4.15 -4.49
C PHE A 39 0.98 -2.89 -5.34
N ILE A 40 -0.15 -2.28 -5.70
CA ILE A 40 -0.22 -1.00 -6.40
C ILE A 40 -0.49 0.07 -5.35
N VAL A 41 0.48 0.95 -5.12
CA VAL A 41 0.37 2.00 -4.09
C VAL A 41 0.29 3.35 -4.79
N GLN A 42 -0.89 3.97 -4.79
CA GLN A 42 -1.15 5.30 -5.33
C GLN A 42 -0.86 6.39 -4.30
N GLU A 43 -1.06 7.65 -4.64
CA GLU A 43 -0.75 8.78 -3.79
C GLU A 43 -1.97 9.58 -3.36
N ASN A 44 -2.02 9.75 -2.11
CA ASN A 44 -2.52 10.75 -1.20
C ASN A 44 -4.03 10.96 -1.30
N ARG A 45 -4.82 9.95 -0.84
CA ARG A 45 -6.27 10.08 -0.69
C ARG A 45 -6.77 9.41 0.59
N SER A 46 -7.66 10.09 1.31
CA SER A 46 -8.36 9.45 2.42
C SER A 46 -9.48 8.52 1.94
N PHE A 47 -9.88 7.60 2.79
CA PHE A 47 -11.02 6.73 2.51
C PHE A 47 -12.31 7.52 2.27
N ASP A 48 -12.62 8.49 3.12
CA ASP A 48 -13.82 9.31 2.98
C ASP A 48 -13.84 10.13 1.70
N HIS A 49 -12.69 10.56 1.20
CA HIS A 49 -12.61 11.30 -0.06
C HIS A 49 -13.04 10.45 -1.26
N TYR A 50 -12.72 9.14 -1.29
CA TYR A 50 -12.99 8.26 -2.42
C TYR A 50 -14.19 7.34 -2.23
N PHE A 51 -14.35 6.78 -1.03
CA PHE A 51 -15.37 5.79 -0.71
C PHE A 51 -16.25 6.17 0.46
N GLY A 52 -16.16 7.41 0.96
CA GLY A 52 -16.98 7.88 2.08
C GLY A 52 -18.49 7.83 1.84
N THR A 53 -18.92 7.65 0.59
CA THR A 53 -20.33 7.46 0.22
C THR A 53 -20.63 6.06 -0.32
N TYR A 54 -19.72 5.12 -0.20
CA TYR A 54 -19.93 3.76 -0.67
C TYR A 54 -20.94 3.05 0.24
N PRO A 55 -22.01 2.45 -0.33
CA PRO A 55 -23.07 1.83 0.46
C PRO A 55 -22.55 0.68 1.34
N GLY A 56 -22.82 0.75 2.63
CA GLY A 56 -22.45 -0.29 3.60
C GLY A 56 -21.06 -0.13 4.21
N ALA A 57 -20.19 0.74 3.66
CA ALA A 57 -18.90 1.04 4.27
C ALA A 57 -19.04 1.97 5.49
N ASP A 58 -18.03 1.93 6.37
CA ASP A 58 -17.85 2.89 7.47
C ASP A 58 -17.46 4.26 6.88
N GLY A 59 -18.43 4.95 6.30
CA GLY A 59 -18.26 6.17 5.52
C GLY A 59 -18.92 7.39 6.15
N ILE A 60 -19.12 8.43 5.34
CA ILE A 60 -19.69 9.70 5.78
C ILE A 60 -21.16 9.54 6.10
N ASP A 61 -21.55 9.94 7.30
CA ASP A 61 -22.97 10.04 7.68
C ASP A 61 -23.73 11.10 6.89
N PHE A 62 -24.96 10.77 6.48
CA PHE A 62 -25.88 11.71 5.84
C PHE A 62 -27.11 11.95 6.69
N ARG A 63 -27.45 13.22 6.92
CA ARG A 63 -28.68 13.63 7.60
C ARG A 63 -29.54 14.47 6.66
N ARG A 64 -30.76 14.00 6.39
CA ARG A 64 -31.70 14.66 5.46
C ARG A 64 -31.05 14.95 4.08
N GLY A 65 -30.24 14.00 3.57
CA GLY A 65 -29.56 14.11 2.28
C GLY A 65 -28.36 15.04 2.24
N LYS A 66 -27.87 15.52 3.39
CA LYS A 66 -26.68 16.34 3.48
C LYS A 66 -25.60 15.64 4.32
N PRO A 67 -24.32 15.74 3.94
CA PRO A 67 -23.22 15.23 4.75
C PRO A 67 -23.26 15.81 6.16
N ALA A 68 -23.10 14.95 7.16
CA ALA A 68 -23.12 15.35 8.57
C ALA A 68 -21.72 15.63 9.13
N ASN A 69 -20.66 15.37 8.37
CA ASN A 69 -19.27 15.59 8.72
C ASN A 69 -18.88 17.08 8.65
N CYS A 70 -19.35 17.88 9.61
CA CYS A 70 -19.05 19.30 9.71
C CYS A 70 -17.96 19.53 10.76
N ILE A 71 -16.93 20.30 10.42
CA ILE A 71 -15.82 20.65 11.33
C ILE A 71 -15.64 22.16 11.41
N PRO A 72 -15.00 22.68 12.48
CA PRO A 72 -14.72 24.10 12.60
C PRO A 72 -13.86 24.62 11.45
N ASP A 73 -14.25 25.76 10.92
CA ASP A 73 -13.55 26.51 9.90
C ASP A 73 -13.07 27.85 10.48
N PRO A 74 -11.86 27.89 11.06
CA PRO A 74 -11.37 29.09 11.73
C PRO A 74 -11.08 30.24 10.76
N ILE A 75 -11.00 29.99 9.45
CA ILE A 75 -10.75 31.01 8.44
C ILE A 75 -12.03 31.82 8.15
N LEU A 76 -13.18 31.15 8.17
CA LEU A 76 -14.49 31.77 7.89
C LEU A 76 -15.34 31.92 9.15
N ASP A 77 -14.81 31.61 10.32
CA ASP A 77 -15.50 31.66 11.63
C ASP A 77 -16.87 30.95 11.61
N ARG A 78 -16.89 29.71 11.10
CA ARG A 78 -18.12 28.90 10.97
C ARG A 78 -17.81 27.40 10.95
N MET A 79 -18.85 26.57 10.86
CA MET A 79 -18.72 25.16 10.51
C MET A 79 -18.70 24.99 8.98
N SER A 80 -17.76 24.19 8.47
CA SER A 80 -17.74 23.76 7.08
C SER A 80 -17.95 22.25 7.02
N CYS A 81 -18.87 21.80 6.14
CA CYS A 81 -19.25 20.41 6.02
C CYS A 81 -18.66 19.78 4.75
N GLY A 82 -18.67 18.46 4.69
CA GLY A 82 -18.32 17.73 3.48
C GLY A 82 -19.21 18.10 2.29
N TYR A 83 -18.68 17.99 1.08
CA TYR A 83 -19.45 18.23 -0.15
C TYR A 83 -18.96 17.35 -1.30
N HIS A 84 -19.88 17.01 -2.20
CA HIS A 84 -19.56 16.28 -3.42
C HIS A 84 -18.82 17.20 -4.41
N SER A 85 -17.68 16.76 -4.89
CA SER A 85 -16.89 17.46 -5.92
C SER A 85 -16.88 16.66 -7.23
N THR A 86 -17.17 17.33 -8.33
CA THR A 86 -17.08 16.74 -9.68
C THR A 86 -15.74 17.04 -10.37
N ARG A 87 -14.79 17.59 -9.63
CA ARG A 87 -13.49 17.99 -10.16
C ARG A 87 -12.59 16.78 -10.37
N ASP A 88 -11.65 16.94 -11.29
CA ASP A 88 -10.60 15.97 -11.55
C ASP A 88 -9.31 16.29 -10.77
N ARG A 89 -9.07 17.57 -10.46
CA ARG A 89 -7.87 18.04 -9.74
C ARG A 89 -8.22 18.64 -8.39
N PHE A 90 -7.38 18.35 -7.43
CA PHE A 90 -7.52 18.78 -6.04
C PHE A 90 -6.21 19.38 -5.55
N LYS A 91 -6.28 20.32 -4.64
CA LYS A 91 -5.13 20.90 -3.97
C LYS A 91 -4.78 20.12 -2.69
N GLY A 92 -5.80 19.59 -2.01
CA GLY A 92 -5.65 18.88 -0.73
C GLY A 92 -5.12 19.75 0.40
N GLY A 93 -4.53 19.10 1.38
CA GLY A 93 -3.94 19.74 2.54
C GLY A 93 -2.52 19.27 2.83
N PRO A 94 -1.84 19.89 3.81
CA PRO A 94 -0.58 19.38 4.29
C PRO A 94 -0.80 17.97 4.89
N HIS A 95 0.13 17.04 4.60
CA HIS A 95 0.03 15.62 4.97
C HIS A 95 1.34 15.08 5.56
N ASN A 96 2.04 15.90 6.30
CA ASN A 96 3.15 15.48 7.15
C ASN A 96 2.65 15.19 8.59
N ARG A 97 3.52 14.67 9.45
CA ARG A 97 3.18 14.34 10.84
C ARG A 97 2.53 15.48 11.62
N ALA A 98 3.00 16.71 11.46
CA ALA A 98 2.42 17.87 12.16
C ALA A 98 0.99 18.16 11.70
N ALA A 99 0.72 17.94 10.42
CA ALA A 99 -0.62 18.03 9.85
C ALA A 99 -1.51 16.90 10.39
N SER A 100 -1.05 15.65 10.37
CA SER A 100 -1.77 14.49 10.90
C SER A 100 -2.22 14.71 12.35
N ILE A 101 -1.31 15.13 13.22
CA ILE A 101 -1.63 15.46 14.64
C ILE A 101 -2.70 16.56 14.71
N THR A 102 -2.60 17.57 13.81
CA THR A 102 -3.59 18.67 13.77
C THR A 102 -4.94 18.16 13.30
N ASP A 103 -4.98 17.35 12.23
CA ASP A 103 -6.18 16.79 11.61
C ASP A 103 -6.94 15.89 12.57
N ILE A 104 -6.23 14.98 13.23
CA ILE A 104 -6.78 14.06 14.25
C ILE A 104 -7.31 14.81 15.46
N ALA A 105 -6.69 15.93 15.86
CA ALA A 105 -7.15 16.81 16.96
C ALA A 105 -7.50 16.03 18.25
N GLY A 106 -6.60 15.14 18.68
CA GLY A 106 -6.81 14.30 19.86
C GLY A 106 -7.86 13.19 19.70
N GLY A 107 -8.31 12.95 18.48
CA GLY A 107 -9.34 11.96 18.12
C GLY A 107 -10.68 12.58 17.74
N GLY A 108 -10.79 13.90 17.76
CA GLY A 108 -11.99 14.62 17.34
C GLY A 108 -12.15 14.74 15.82
N MET A 109 -11.14 14.43 15.04
CA MET A 109 -11.08 14.50 13.58
C MET A 109 -11.56 15.86 13.04
N THR A 110 -11.16 16.95 13.69
CA THR A 110 -11.71 18.29 13.44
C THR A 110 -10.68 19.31 12.94
N GLY A 111 -9.46 18.88 12.68
CA GLY A 111 -8.36 19.81 12.42
C GLY A 111 -8.01 20.05 10.95
N PHE A 112 -8.61 19.36 9.99
CA PHE A 112 -8.23 19.39 8.57
C PHE A 112 -8.24 20.80 7.95
N ILE A 113 -9.23 21.61 8.26
CA ILE A 113 -9.29 23.01 7.78
C ILE A 113 -8.26 23.89 8.52
N ARG A 114 -8.04 23.64 9.81
CA ARG A 114 -7.04 24.37 10.59
C ARG A 114 -5.62 24.09 10.09
N ALA A 115 -5.35 22.87 9.62
CA ALA A 115 -4.05 22.49 9.08
C ALA A 115 -3.68 23.30 7.82
N LEU A 116 -4.65 23.71 7.02
CA LEU A 116 -4.42 24.53 5.81
C LEU A 116 -3.74 25.87 6.13
N GLY A 117 -4.00 26.45 7.31
CA GLY A 117 -3.38 27.71 7.74
C GLY A 117 -1.88 27.61 8.06
N ARG A 118 -1.27 26.42 7.93
CA ARG A 118 0.13 26.18 8.30
C ARG A 118 1.11 26.19 7.13
N GLY A 119 0.72 26.70 5.96
CA GLY A 119 1.63 26.79 4.84
C GLY A 119 1.04 27.46 3.60
N ASP A 120 1.87 28.22 2.88
CA ASP A 120 1.48 29.04 1.73
C ASP A 120 1.07 28.21 0.48
N ARG A 121 1.39 26.93 0.47
CA ARG A 121 1.09 26.04 -0.68
C ARG A 121 -0.35 25.54 -0.71
N TRP A 122 -1.08 25.66 0.37
CA TRP A 122 -2.42 25.12 0.55
C TRP A 122 -3.44 26.25 0.52
N CYS A 123 -4.59 26.03 -0.06
CA CYS A 123 -5.61 27.05 -0.25
C CYS A 123 -6.30 27.50 1.05
N ALA A 124 -5.52 28.09 1.97
CA ALA A 124 -6.04 28.75 3.16
C ALA A 124 -6.80 30.03 2.77
N ASP A 125 -6.22 30.90 1.94
CA ASP A 125 -6.94 32.03 1.34
C ASP A 125 -7.76 31.58 0.14
N ARG A 126 -9.02 31.26 0.37
CA ARG A 126 -9.96 30.77 -0.63
C ARG A 126 -10.49 31.83 -1.56
N THR A 127 -10.13 33.10 -1.36
CA THR A 127 -10.48 34.20 -2.24
C THR A 127 -9.41 34.46 -3.29
N SER A 128 -8.20 33.94 -3.08
CA SER A 128 -7.09 34.08 -4.02
C SER A 128 -7.40 33.44 -5.38
N ALA A 129 -6.81 34.01 -6.43
CA ALA A 129 -7.00 33.50 -7.80
C ALA A 129 -6.53 32.05 -7.94
N GLU A 130 -5.45 31.67 -7.23
CA GLU A 130 -4.88 30.33 -7.27
C GLU A 130 -5.79 29.28 -6.61
N CYS A 131 -6.56 29.68 -5.60
CA CYS A 131 -7.43 28.78 -4.83
C CYS A 131 -8.85 28.69 -5.38
N ARG A 132 -9.26 29.60 -6.25
CA ARG A 132 -10.63 29.66 -6.77
C ARG A 132 -11.12 28.33 -7.35
N ASP A 133 -10.23 27.62 -8.04
CA ASP A 133 -10.57 26.36 -8.67
C ASP A 133 -10.61 25.16 -7.70
N TYR A 134 -10.23 25.38 -6.45
CA TYR A 134 -10.17 24.33 -5.43
C TYR A 134 -11.15 24.52 -4.27
N VAL A 135 -12.02 25.51 -4.32
CA VAL A 135 -13.05 25.72 -3.31
C VAL A 135 -14.41 25.22 -3.80
N GLY A 136 -15.13 24.59 -2.89
CA GLY A 136 -16.47 24.07 -3.11
C GLY A 136 -17.57 25.11 -2.91
N PRO A 137 -18.84 24.68 -2.87
CA PRO A 137 -19.98 25.53 -2.54
C PRO A 137 -19.75 26.27 -1.23
N ALA A 138 -20.17 27.54 -1.16
CA ALA A 138 -19.99 28.38 0.02
C ALA A 138 -18.53 28.44 0.51
N HIS A 139 -17.56 28.44 -0.40
CA HIS A 139 -16.13 28.52 -0.10
C HIS A 139 -15.57 27.42 0.82
N GLN A 140 -16.17 26.22 0.82
CA GLN A 140 -15.60 25.08 1.51
C GLN A 140 -14.27 24.67 0.88
N PRO A 141 -13.22 24.35 1.67
CA PRO A 141 -11.95 23.89 1.10
C PRO A 141 -12.05 22.46 0.56
N ASP A 142 -11.27 22.14 -0.44
CA ASP A 142 -11.32 20.83 -1.11
C ASP A 142 -10.88 19.66 -0.22
N VAL A 143 -10.18 19.89 0.87
CA VAL A 143 -9.94 18.87 1.90
C VAL A 143 -11.22 18.28 2.48
N MET A 144 -12.35 19.01 2.41
CA MET A 144 -13.67 18.54 2.83
C MET A 144 -14.48 17.90 1.71
N SER A 145 -13.90 17.78 0.51
CA SER A 145 -14.61 17.20 -0.63
C SER A 145 -14.58 15.68 -0.60
N PHE A 146 -15.60 15.08 -1.19
CA PHE A 146 -15.61 13.67 -1.58
C PHE A 146 -16.01 13.54 -3.05
N VAL A 147 -15.58 12.45 -3.66
CA VAL A 147 -15.98 12.03 -5.01
C VAL A 147 -16.85 10.77 -4.91
N THR A 148 -17.48 10.40 -6.02
CA THR A 148 -18.39 9.27 -6.07
C THR A 148 -18.03 8.34 -7.22
N ARG A 149 -18.82 7.30 -7.43
CA ARG A 149 -18.76 6.45 -8.64
C ARG A 149 -18.64 7.22 -9.94
N ARG A 150 -19.22 8.42 -10.01
CA ARG A 150 -19.23 9.23 -11.22
C ARG A 150 -17.83 9.72 -11.62
N GLU A 151 -17.00 10.07 -10.65
CA GLU A 151 -15.67 10.63 -10.87
C GLU A 151 -14.60 9.54 -10.95
N ILE A 152 -14.77 8.44 -10.21
CA ILE A 152 -13.83 7.31 -10.14
C ILE A 152 -14.53 5.96 -10.39
N PRO A 153 -15.22 5.81 -11.54
CA PRO A 153 -16.11 4.66 -11.80
C PRO A 153 -15.38 3.31 -11.72
N ASN A 154 -14.12 3.23 -12.16
CA ASN A 154 -13.39 1.97 -12.19
C ASN A 154 -13.01 1.48 -10.79
N TYR A 155 -12.62 2.38 -9.89
CA TYR A 155 -12.34 1.99 -8.50
C TYR A 155 -13.59 1.46 -7.80
N TRP A 156 -14.75 2.11 -8.05
CA TRP A 156 -16.02 1.62 -7.52
C TRP A 156 -16.44 0.30 -8.16
N ALA A 157 -16.17 0.09 -9.46
CA ALA A 157 -16.45 -1.19 -10.12
C ALA A 157 -15.60 -2.33 -9.54
N TYR A 158 -14.34 -2.05 -9.17
CA TYR A 158 -13.52 -3.04 -8.44
C TYR A 158 -14.07 -3.32 -7.04
N ALA A 159 -14.49 -2.28 -6.30
CA ALA A 159 -15.14 -2.46 -4.99
C ALA A 159 -16.42 -3.28 -5.07
N ASP A 160 -17.24 -3.08 -6.12
CA ASP A 160 -18.48 -3.85 -6.34
C ASP A 160 -18.21 -5.33 -6.68
N ALA A 161 -17.12 -5.61 -7.38
CA ALA A 161 -16.82 -6.95 -7.85
C ALA A 161 -15.94 -7.76 -6.89
N TYR A 162 -15.11 -7.10 -6.11
CA TYR A 162 -14.09 -7.72 -5.25
C TYR A 162 -14.24 -7.26 -3.79
N VAL A 163 -13.14 -7.04 -3.07
CA VAL A 163 -13.19 -6.60 -1.66
C VAL A 163 -12.80 -5.13 -1.53
N LEU A 164 -13.64 -4.36 -0.83
CA LEU A 164 -13.33 -3.01 -0.35
C LEU A 164 -12.91 -3.07 1.12
N GLN A 165 -11.76 -2.53 1.46
CA GLN A 165 -11.23 -2.45 2.81
C GLN A 165 -11.55 -1.06 3.39
N ASP A 166 -12.55 -0.95 4.25
CA ASP A 166 -13.02 0.35 4.77
C ASP A 166 -12.30 0.78 6.07
N ARG A 167 -11.39 -0.06 6.55
CA ARG A 167 -10.54 0.23 7.71
C ARG A 167 -9.05 -0.02 7.41
N MET A 168 -8.64 0.28 6.18
CA MET A 168 -7.24 0.34 5.79
C MET A 168 -6.65 1.67 6.26
N PHE A 169 -5.60 1.63 7.07
CA PHE A 169 -4.92 2.79 7.64
C PHE A 169 -3.54 2.97 7.00
N ALA A 170 -3.15 4.21 6.74
CA ALA A 170 -1.77 4.51 6.41
C ALA A 170 -0.84 3.96 7.52
N PRO A 171 0.34 3.43 7.19
CA PRO A 171 1.16 2.69 8.16
C PRO A 171 1.76 3.57 9.26
N THR A 172 1.70 4.89 9.07
CA THR A 172 2.20 5.87 10.04
C THR A 172 1.48 7.21 9.86
N ASP A 173 1.54 8.05 10.88
CA ASP A 173 1.07 9.44 10.84
C ASP A 173 2.03 10.38 10.08
N GLY A 174 2.87 9.81 9.20
CA GLY A 174 3.85 10.50 8.36
C GLY A 174 3.36 10.73 6.93
N TRP A 175 4.31 10.99 6.06
CA TRP A 175 4.13 11.27 4.64
C TRP A 175 4.73 10.12 3.78
N THR A 176 4.78 10.29 2.46
CA THR A 176 5.18 9.27 1.47
C THR A 176 6.41 8.44 1.85
N LEU A 177 7.56 9.07 2.22
CA LEU A 177 8.78 8.29 2.50
C LEU A 177 8.65 7.35 3.71
N PRO A 178 8.20 7.79 4.89
CA PRO A 178 7.92 6.87 5.99
C PRO A 178 6.93 5.77 5.62
N ALA A 179 5.86 6.08 4.88
CA ALA A 179 4.88 5.09 4.45
C ALA A 179 5.51 4.00 3.56
N HIS A 180 6.34 4.38 2.60
CA HIS A 180 7.04 3.43 1.73
C HIS A 180 8.16 2.65 2.44
N LEU A 181 8.77 3.21 3.50
CA LEU A 181 9.67 2.44 4.37
C LEU A 181 8.89 1.35 5.13
N PHE A 182 7.72 1.67 5.67
CA PHE A 182 6.85 0.67 6.28
C PHE A 182 6.40 -0.40 5.27
N LEU A 183 6.09 0.00 4.02
CA LEU A 183 5.68 -0.92 2.96
C LEU A 183 6.68 -2.05 2.71
N VAL A 184 7.97 -1.75 2.83
CA VAL A 184 9.04 -2.70 2.50
C VAL A 184 9.82 -3.20 3.73
N SER A 185 9.57 -2.66 4.94
CA SER A 185 10.37 -3.06 6.10
C SER A 185 9.63 -3.06 7.45
N GLY A 186 8.33 -2.72 7.48
CA GLY A 186 7.56 -2.65 8.72
C GLY A 186 8.07 -1.58 9.70
N TRP A 187 8.97 -0.70 9.26
CA TRP A 187 9.60 0.31 10.12
C TRP A 187 10.08 1.53 9.33
N SER A 188 10.06 2.69 9.98
CA SER A 188 10.71 3.91 9.51
C SER A 188 11.66 4.45 10.59
N ALA A 189 12.94 4.61 10.24
CA ALA A 189 13.99 4.97 11.17
C ALA A 189 15.09 5.84 10.53
N SER A 190 15.92 6.43 11.35
CA SER A 190 17.21 6.99 10.97
C SER A 190 18.33 6.31 11.73
N CYS A 191 19.44 6.01 11.06
CA CYS A 191 20.60 5.35 11.63
C CYS A 191 21.76 6.34 11.77
N ARG A 192 22.43 6.34 12.93
CA ARG A 192 23.67 7.13 13.12
C ARG A 192 24.86 6.51 12.41
N ASN A 193 24.82 5.21 12.21
CA ASN A 193 25.83 4.43 11.49
C ASN A 193 25.13 3.47 10.53
N PRO A 194 25.24 3.66 9.21
CA PRO A 194 24.57 2.81 8.22
C PRO A 194 25.10 1.36 8.20
N ASN A 195 26.23 1.10 8.84
CA ASN A 195 26.78 -0.26 9.00
C ASN A 195 26.38 -0.93 10.33
N ASN A 196 25.50 -0.29 11.11
CA ASN A 196 25.05 -0.84 12.40
C ASN A 196 23.55 -0.67 12.59
N PRO A 197 22.75 -1.72 12.36
CA PRO A 197 21.29 -1.68 12.54
C PRO A 197 20.84 -1.27 13.96
N MET A 198 21.63 -1.60 14.99
CA MET A 198 21.35 -1.20 16.36
C MET A 198 21.52 0.31 16.62
N SER A 199 22.08 1.07 15.67
CA SER A 199 22.19 2.53 15.76
C SER A 199 20.95 3.26 15.29
N CYS A 200 19.96 2.54 14.76
CA CYS A 200 18.75 3.11 14.17
C CYS A 200 17.73 3.47 15.25
N VAL A 201 17.00 4.54 15.03
CA VAL A 201 15.95 5.03 15.95
C VAL A 201 14.73 5.39 15.11
N SER A 202 13.54 4.97 15.55
CA SER A 202 12.28 5.31 14.85
C SER A 202 12.21 6.79 14.52
N ASN A 203 11.93 7.07 13.26
CA ASN A 203 11.79 8.42 12.75
C ASN A 203 10.75 8.43 11.61
N VAL A 204 9.63 9.09 11.85
CA VAL A 204 8.56 9.29 10.86
C VAL A 204 8.48 10.76 10.39
N ILE A 205 9.47 11.57 10.79
CA ILE A 205 9.61 12.97 10.37
C ILE A 205 10.75 13.09 9.34
N LEU A 206 11.19 11.96 8.77
CA LEU A 206 12.23 11.98 7.75
C LEU A 206 11.91 13.05 6.72
N HIS A 207 12.84 13.93 6.48
CA HIS A 207 12.82 14.79 5.31
C HIS A 207 13.12 13.94 4.08
N GLU A 208 12.81 14.44 2.88
CA GLU A 208 13.32 13.80 1.67
C GLU A 208 14.82 13.51 1.84
N PRO A 209 15.31 12.41 1.25
CA PRO A 209 16.69 12.00 1.43
C PRO A 209 17.61 13.19 1.22
N ASP A 210 18.56 13.36 2.14
CA ASP A 210 19.64 14.35 2.03
C ASP A 210 20.17 14.35 0.59
N GLU A 211 20.56 15.52 0.06
CA GLU A 211 21.11 15.66 -1.30
C GLU A 211 22.19 14.62 -1.62
N ARG A 212 22.98 14.21 -0.62
CA ARG A 212 23.98 13.14 -0.73
C ARG A 212 23.39 11.82 -1.22
N TRP A 213 22.20 11.49 -0.79
CA TRP A 213 21.52 10.26 -1.17
C TRP A 213 20.91 10.32 -2.58
N ALA A 214 20.43 11.50 -2.96
CA ALA A 214 19.95 11.76 -4.31
C ALA A 214 21.06 11.61 -5.38
N TYR A 215 22.33 11.73 -4.98
CA TYR A 215 23.48 11.61 -5.88
C TYR A 215 24.11 10.22 -5.93
N GLY A 216 23.46 9.19 -5.35
CA GLY A 216 23.98 7.81 -5.40
C GLY A 216 25.12 7.54 -4.43
N GLU A 217 25.19 8.30 -3.34
CA GLU A 217 26.08 8.03 -2.22
C GLU A 217 25.57 6.83 -1.40
N ASP A 218 26.40 6.35 -0.46
CA ASP A 218 26.22 5.14 0.32
C ASP A 218 24.81 4.97 0.92
N PRO A 219 24.31 3.72 1.02
CA PRO A 219 23.02 3.44 1.64
C PRO A 219 23.01 3.89 3.11
N ILE A 220 21.84 4.33 3.58
CA ILE A 220 21.67 4.92 4.92
C ILE A 220 20.76 4.12 5.85
N TYR A 221 20.02 3.15 5.31
CA TYR A 221 19.11 2.31 6.08
C TYR A 221 19.78 0.98 6.39
N ALA A 222 20.19 0.83 7.66
CA ALA A 222 20.94 -0.32 8.11
C ALA A 222 20.06 -1.51 8.55
N TRP A 223 18.77 -1.29 8.83
CA TRP A 223 17.88 -2.35 9.29
C TRP A 223 17.39 -3.22 8.13
N THR A 224 16.79 -4.36 8.47
CA THR A 224 16.33 -5.35 7.49
C THR A 224 15.04 -4.91 6.80
N ASP A 225 15.00 -5.04 5.48
CA ASP A 225 13.82 -4.94 4.64
C ASP A 225 13.35 -6.33 4.15
N ILE A 226 12.11 -6.41 3.65
CA ILE A 226 11.52 -7.68 3.22
C ILE A 226 12.26 -8.33 2.06
N THR A 227 12.94 -7.53 1.21
CA THR A 227 13.67 -8.08 0.06
C THR A 227 14.88 -8.91 0.49
N TRP A 228 15.43 -8.65 1.68
CA TRP A 228 16.44 -9.51 2.30
C TRP A 228 15.89 -10.90 2.58
N LEU A 229 14.73 -11.01 3.26
CA LEU A 229 14.10 -12.30 3.54
C LEU A 229 13.70 -13.02 2.26
N LEU A 230 13.09 -12.32 1.29
CA LEU A 230 12.75 -12.88 -0.01
C LEU A 230 13.99 -13.47 -0.71
N HIS A 231 15.12 -12.78 -0.66
CA HIS A 231 16.40 -13.27 -1.22
C HIS A 231 16.88 -14.55 -0.52
N GLN A 232 16.84 -14.57 0.82
CA GLN A 232 17.28 -15.74 1.60
C GLN A 232 16.42 -16.99 1.29
N HIS A 233 15.16 -16.80 0.95
CA HIS A 233 14.23 -17.88 0.61
C HIS A 233 14.14 -18.15 -0.91
N GLY A 234 14.93 -17.48 -1.73
CA GLY A 234 14.92 -17.65 -3.19
C GLY A 234 13.62 -17.17 -3.85
N VAL A 235 12.86 -16.30 -3.18
CA VAL A 235 11.60 -15.75 -3.69
C VAL A 235 11.86 -14.58 -4.62
N SER A 236 11.27 -14.61 -5.80
CA SER A 236 11.43 -13.54 -6.80
C SER A 236 10.59 -12.31 -6.45
N TRP A 237 11.15 -11.12 -6.70
CA TRP A 237 10.45 -9.86 -6.49
C TRP A 237 10.84 -8.80 -7.51
N GLY A 238 10.01 -7.77 -7.64
CA GLY A 238 10.28 -6.58 -8.46
C GLY A 238 9.62 -5.34 -7.88
N TYR A 239 10.36 -4.22 -7.88
CA TYR A 239 9.84 -2.91 -7.48
C TYR A 239 9.78 -2.02 -8.71
N TYR A 240 8.56 -1.67 -9.14
CA TYR A 240 8.34 -0.99 -10.42
C TYR A 240 8.02 0.49 -10.21
N VAL A 241 8.90 1.33 -10.73
CA VAL A 241 8.81 2.79 -10.64
C VAL A 241 8.57 3.39 -12.03
N ALA A 242 7.93 4.56 -12.10
CA ALA A 242 7.80 5.23 -13.38
C ALA A 242 9.15 5.79 -13.84
N PRO A 243 9.43 5.82 -15.14
CA PRO A 243 10.60 6.49 -15.67
C PRO A 243 10.68 7.94 -15.18
N GLY A 244 11.82 8.37 -14.70
CA GLY A 244 12.00 9.72 -14.16
C GLY A 244 11.41 9.97 -12.76
N THR A 245 11.12 8.94 -12.00
CA THR A 245 10.70 9.02 -10.59
C THR A 245 11.81 9.43 -9.62
N CYS A 246 12.81 10.05 -10.10
CA CYS A 246 13.83 10.67 -9.30
C CYS A 246 13.35 12.07 -8.87
N SER A 247 13.38 12.34 -7.60
CA SER A 247 12.93 13.63 -7.05
C SER A 247 13.97 14.74 -7.23
N PHE A 248 15.24 14.39 -7.48
CA PHE A 248 16.35 15.34 -7.61
C PHE A 248 17.32 14.92 -8.73
N PRO A 249 17.72 15.84 -9.64
CA PRO A 249 18.82 15.61 -10.60
C PRO A 249 20.21 15.56 -9.90
N PRO A 250 21.18 14.78 -10.41
CA PRO A 250 21.12 14.02 -11.65
C PRO A 250 20.59 12.60 -11.43
N CYS A 251 19.36 12.37 -11.85
CA CYS A 251 18.87 11.02 -11.97
C CYS A 251 19.64 10.30 -13.07
N SER A 252 20.05 9.09 -12.86
CA SER A 252 20.65 8.29 -13.91
C SER A 252 19.74 8.26 -15.15
N THR A 253 20.33 8.43 -16.31
CA THR A 253 19.61 8.39 -17.59
C THR A 253 18.85 7.09 -17.76
N PRO A 254 17.67 7.11 -18.42
CA PRO A 254 16.94 5.90 -18.76
C PRO A 254 17.88 4.88 -19.42
N GLY A 255 17.92 3.67 -18.89
CA GLY A 255 18.81 2.59 -19.38
C GLY A 255 20.10 2.38 -18.59
N SER A 256 20.42 3.16 -17.57
CA SER A 256 21.62 2.97 -16.75
C SER A 256 21.46 2.02 -15.55
N GLY A 257 20.35 1.33 -15.40
CA GLY A 257 20.15 0.27 -14.38
C GLY A 257 20.16 0.74 -12.91
N GLY A 258 20.26 2.04 -12.67
CA GLY A 258 20.28 2.61 -11.33
C GLY A 258 19.09 3.55 -11.12
N HIS A 259 18.03 3.08 -10.47
CA HIS A 259 16.95 3.95 -10.02
C HIS A 259 17.36 4.57 -8.70
N THR A 260 17.43 5.89 -8.66
CA THR A 260 17.79 6.64 -7.46
C THR A 260 16.70 6.48 -6.41
N ALA A 261 17.09 6.41 -5.16
CA ALA A 261 16.16 6.44 -4.06
C ALA A 261 15.31 7.71 -4.07
N SER A 262 14.05 7.58 -3.70
CA SER A 262 13.10 8.69 -3.60
C SER A 262 12.09 8.39 -2.49
N GLY A 263 11.23 9.34 -2.17
CA GLY A 263 10.15 9.10 -1.22
C GLY A 263 9.30 7.88 -1.56
N LYS A 264 9.15 7.56 -2.85
CA LYS A 264 8.38 6.40 -3.34
C LYS A 264 9.22 5.15 -3.58
N ASN A 265 10.52 5.25 -3.58
CA ASN A 265 11.45 4.13 -3.81
C ASN A 265 12.54 4.15 -2.74
N PRO A 266 12.28 3.64 -1.53
CA PRO A 266 13.25 3.65 -0.46
C PRO A 266 14.32 2.56 -0.60
N LEU A 267 14.11 1.52 -1.43
CA LEU A 267 14.97 0.34 -1.49
C LEU A 267 16.45 0.65 -1.77
N PRO A 268 16.82 1.57 -2.68
CA PRO A 268 18.23 1.91 -2.87
C PRO A 268 18.93 2.47 -1.62
N GLY A 269 18.15 2.88 -0.61
CA GLY A 269 18.69 3.35 0.66
C GLY A 269 19.07 2.25 1.64
N PHE A 270 18.68 1.00 1.40
CA PHE A 270 18.97 -0.13 2.30
C PHE A 270 20.32 -0.77 2.00
N THR A 271 21.10 -1.03 3.05
CA THR A 271 22.39 -1.74 2.94
C THR A 271 22.19 -3.18 2.43
N THR A 272 21.10 -3.82 2.81
CA THR A 272 20.70 -5.16 2.38
C THR A 272 20.62 -5.30 0.85
N MET A 273 20.20 -4.25 0.14
CA MET A 273 20.14 -4.24 -1.33
C MET A 273 21.52 -4.44 -1.97
N TYR A 274 22.56 -3.85 -1.37
CA TYR A 274 23.95 -3.93 -1.86
C TYR A 274 24.63 -5.21 -1.39
N GLU A 275 24.38 -5.63 -0.16
CA GLU A 275 24.89 -6.88 0.40
C GLU A 275 24.43 -8.10 -0.43
N THR A 276 23.24 -8.03 -1.01
CA THR A 276 22.63 -9.11 -1.81
C THR A 276 22.71 -8.90 -3.32
N GLY A 277 23.19 -7.74 -3.78
CA GLY A 277 23.33 -7.43 -5.21
C GLY A 277 21.98 -7.34 -5.97
N GLN A 278 20.91 -6.90 -5.30
CA GLN A 278 19.55 -6.96 -5.85
C GLN A 278 19.06 -5.66 -6.55
N GLN A 279 19.94 -4.67 -6.75
CA GLN A 279 19.58 -3.36 -7.34
C GLN A 279 18.87 -3.49 -8.70
N SER A 280 19.19 -4.54 -9.47
CA SER A 280 18.57 -4.83 -10.77
C SER A 280 17.10 -5.27 -10.69
N ARG A 281 16.57 -5.48 -9.47
CA ARG A 281 15.16 -5.78 -9.24
C ARG A 281 14.28 -4.53 -9.20
N ILE A 282 14.88 -3.34 -9.21
CA ILE A 282 14.16 -2.08 -9.37
C ILE A 282 14.03 -1.83 -10.87
N LEU A 283 12.80 -1.82 -11.36
CA LEU A 283 12.41 -1.90 -12.75
C LEU A 283 11.47 -0.72 -13.10
N ASP A 284 11.10 -0.59 -14.34
CA ASP A 284 10.11 0.41 -14.75
C ASP A 284 8.71 -0.19 -15.03
N HIS A 285 7.72 0.69 -15.24
CA HIS A 285 6.34 0.26 -15.52
C HIS A 285 6.20 -0.53 -16.82
N ASP A 286 7.05 -0.28 -17.83
CA ASP A 286 7.00 -1.01 -19.09
C ASP A 286 7.50 -2.45 -18.90
N ASP A 287 8.45 -2.65 -17.97
CA ASP A 287 8.87 -3.99 -17.54
C ASP A 287 7.73 -4.74 -16.86
N PHE A 288 6.98 -4.07 -15.95
CA PHE A 288 5.79 -4.67 -15.34
C PHE A 288 4.77 -5.08 -16.40
N MET A 289 4.43 -4.16 -17.30
CA MET A 289 3.45 -4.41 -18.36
C MET A 289 3.85 -5.55 -19.30
N ARG A 290 5.14 -5.67 -19.60
CA ARG A 290 5.70 -6.79 -20.38
C ARG A 290 5.62 -8.10 -19.59
N ALA A 291 6.08 -8.12 -18.35
CA ALA A 291 6.09 -9.30 -17.51
C ALA A 291 4.66 -9.84 -17.25
N ALA A 292 3.69 -8.95 -16.98
CA ALA A 292 2.28 -9.33 -16.83
C ALA A 292 1.70 -9.94 -18.11
N SER A 293 2.15 -9.47 -19.30
CA SER A 293 1.67 -10.01 -20.59
C SER A 293 2.27 -11.36 -20.95
N THR A 294 3.54 -11.58 -20.58
CA THR A 294 4.31 -12.77 -20.96
C THR A 294 4.28 -13.88 -19.91
N GLY A 295 3.64 -13.63 -18.75
CA GLY A 295 3.59 -14.60 -17.66
C GLY A 295 4.91 -14.72 -16.89
N THR A 296 5.66 -13.62 -16.77
CA THR A 296 6.97 -13.60 -16.11
C THR A 296 7.03 -12.62 -14.93
N LEU A 297 5.86 -12.23 -14.38
CA LEU A 297 5.85 -11.47 -13.13
C LEU A 297 6.53 -12.26 -12.01
N PRO A 298 7.28 -11.61 -11.14
CA PRO A 298 7.83 -12.25 -9.95
C PRO A 298 6.73 -12.57 -8.93
N SER A 299 7.10 -13.34 -7.90
CA SER A 299 6.18 -13.70 -6.82
C SER A 299 5.65 -12.48 -6.06
N VAL A 300 6.48 -11.46 -5.86
CA VAL A 300 6.06 -10.21 -5.21
C VAL A 300 6.38 -9.02 -6.11
N SER A 301 5.40 -8.17 -6.35
CA SER A 301 5.54 -6.98 -7.18
C SER A 301 5.00 -5.76 -6.45
N TRP A 302 5.81 -4.70 -6.33
CA TRP A 302 5.36 -3.38 -5.90
C TRP A 302 5.34 -2.45 -7.11
N VAL A 303 4.24 -1.71 -7.31
CA VAL A 303 4.09 -0.77 -8.41
C VAL A 303 3.70 0.58 -7.84
N VAL A 304 4.56 1.58 -8.01
CA VAL A 304 4.36 2.93 -7.48
C VAL A 304 4.28 3.96 -8.61
N PRO A 305 3.39 4.96 -8.55
CA PRO A 305 3.15 5.87 -9.64
C PRO A 305 4.29 6.88 -9.79
N GLY A 306 4.51 7.33 -11.01
CA GLY A 306 5.29 8.53 -11.29
C GLY A 306 4.44 9.78 -11.28
N LYS A 307 5.09 10.95 -11.39
CA LYS A 307 4.45 12.27 -11.35
C LYS A 307 3.25 12.43 -12.30
N LEU A 308 3.25 11.75 -13.46
CA LEU A 308 2.19 11.86 -14.46
C LEU A 308 1.01 10.90 -14.23
N ASN A 309 1.21 9.90 -13.41
CA ASN A 309 0.24 8.84 -13.13
C ASN A 309 -0.19 8.81 -11.66
N SER A 310 0.37 9.71 -10.86
CA SER A 310 0.06 9.91 -9.46
C SER A 310 -1.21 10.72 -9.31
N GLU A 311 -1.99 10.39 -8.29
CA GLU A 311 -3.18 11.14 -7.87
C GLU A 311 -2.84 12.22 -6.82
N HIS A 312 -1.56 12.46 -6.57
CA HIS A 312 -1.09 13.42 -5.57
C HIS A 312 -1.81 14.77 -5.70
N PRO A 313 -2.35 15.33 -4.59
CA PRO A 313 -2.96 16.65 -4.60
C PRO A 313 -1.98 17.71 -5.08
N GLY A 314 -2.46 18.65 -5.91
CA GLY A 314 -1.61 19.64 -6.57
C GLY A 314 -0.89 19.14 -7.81
N SER A 315 -1.04 17.87 -8.20
CA SER A 315 -0.55 17.35 -9.47
C SER A 315 -1.21 18.09 -10.65
N THR A 316 -0.48 18.22 -11.76
CA THR A 316 -1.02 18.76 -13.02
C THR A 316 -1.98 17.78 -13.70
N ARG A 317 -1.91 16.51 -13.36
CA ARG A 317 -2.86 15.46 -13.75
C ARG A 317 -3.88 15.25 -12.65
N GLY A 318 -5.07 14.83 -13.02
CA GLY A 318 -6.15 14.60 -12.06
C GLY A 318 -6.26 13.13 -11.63
N ILE A 319 -7.28 12.87 -10.82
CA ILE A 319 -7.60 11.51 -10.32
C ILE A 319 -7.95 10.56 -11.46
N ARG A 320 -8.54 11.05 -12.55
CA ARG A 320 -8.86 10.24 -13.74
C ARG A 320 -7.61 9.69 -14.42
N ALA A 321 -6.54 10.47 -14.46
CA ALA A 321 -5.28 10.00 -15.05
C ALA A 321 -4.63 8.89 -14.21
N GLY A 322 -4.68 9.00 -12.88
CA GLY A 322 -4.24 7.95 -11.97
C GLY A 322 -5.10 6.69 -12.07
N MET A 323 -6.43 6.84 -12.01
CA MET A 323 -7.36 5.73 -12.20
C MET A 323 -7.15 5.03 -13.55
N ALA A 324 -6.99 5.80 -14.64
CA ALA A 324 -6.71 5.23 -15.95
C ALA A 324 -5.40 4.43 -15.98
N HIS A 325 -4.37 4.91 -15.29
CA HIS A 325 -3.10 4.19 -15.17
C HIS A 325 -3.27 2.88 -14.39
N VAL A 326 -3.87 2.93 -13.21
CA VAL A 326 -4.16 1.73 -12.40
C VAL A 326 -5.00 0.74 -13.18
N THR A 327 -6.06 1.19 -13.87
CA THR A 327 -6.92 0.32 -14.69
C THR A 327 -6.13 -0.38 -15.78
N ARG A 328 -5.16 0.28 -16.42
CA ARG A 328 -4.28 -0.37 -17.41
C ARG A 328 -3.40 -1.44 -16.79
N LEU A 329 -2.85 -1.20 -15.60
CA LEU A 329 -2.06 -2.22 -14.86
C LEU A 329 -2.91 -3.43 -14.52
N VAL A 330 -4.07 -3.23 -13.89
CA VAL A 330 -5.01 -4.29 -13.51
C VAL A 330 -5.47 -5.09 -14.73
N ASN A 331 -5.93 -4.40 -15.79
CA ASN A 331 -6.33 -5.04 -17.04
C ASN A 331 -5.20 -5.88 -17.66
N ARG A 332 -3.95 -5.45 -17.49
CA ARG A 332 -2.81 -6.17 -18.05
C ARG A 332 -2.61 -7.51 -17.35
N VAL A 333 -2.69 -7.52 -16.02
CA VAL A 333 -2.63 -8.75 -15.22
C VAL A 333 -3.81 -9.66 -15.54
N MET A 334 -5.04 -9.11 -15.57
CA MET A 334 -6.26 -9.87 -15.84
C MET A 334 -6.30 -10.49 -17.23
N LYS A 335 -5.71 -9.83 -18.24
CA LYS A 335 -5.60 -10.37 -19.62
C LYS A 335 -4.42 -11.30 -19.79
N GLY A 336 -3.48 -11.30 -18.87
CA GLY A 336 -2.28 -12.12 -18.90
C GLY A 336 -2.53 -13.55 -18.40
N PRO A 337 -1.56 -14.43 -18.59
CA PRO A 337 -1.71 -15.85 -18.20
C PRO A 337 -1.66 -16.09 -16.69
N LEU A 338 -1.31 -15.08 -15.88
CA LEU A 338 -1.10 -15.23 -14.45
C LEU A 338 -2.32 -14.85 -13.60
N TRP A 339 -3.43 -14.39 -14.21
CA TRP A 339 -4.62 -13.97 -13.47
C TRP A 339 -5.10 -15.01 -12.48
N SER A 340 -5.15 -16.29 -12.88
CA SER A 340 -5.66 -17.39 -12.07
C SER A 340 -4.85 -17.68 -10.79
N SER A 341 -3.67 -17.09 -10.63
CA SER A 341 -2.82 -17.25 -9.44
C SER A 341 -2.35 -15.91 -8.88
N SER A 342 -3.06 -14.81 -9.18
CA SER A 342 -2.68 -13.44 -8.77
C SER A 342 -3.64 -12.85 -7.74
N ALA A 343 -3.08 -12.05 -6.83
CA ALA A 343 -3.83 -11.11 -6.00
C ALA A 343 -3.23 -9.70 -6.15
N ILE A 344 -4.07 -8.72 -6.48
CA ILE A 344 -3.70 -7.32 -6.62
C ILE A 344 -4.29 -6.56 -5.43
N PHE A 345 -3.45 -5.90 -4.67
CA PHE A 345 -3.82 -4.97 -3.61
C PHE A 345 -3.59 -3.55 -4.11
N LEU A 346 -4.65 -2.75 -4.14
CA LEU A 346 -4.59 -1.34 -4.51
C LEU A 346 -4.84 -0.49 -3.27
N THR A 347 -3.92 0.41 -2.95
CA THR A 347 -4.04 1.32 -1.80
C THR A 347 -3.37 2.65 -2.10
N TRP A 348 -3.43 3.58 -1.14
CA TRP A 348 -2.76 4.88 -1.15
C TRP A 348 -1.80 4.98 0.02
N ASP A 349 -0.70 5.71 -0.16
CA ASP A 349 0.38 5.80 0.84
C ASP A 349 0.00 6.66 2.06
N ASP A 350 -0.73 7.76 1.84
CA ASP A 350 -1.25 8.63 2.88
C ASP A 350 -2.55 9.35 2.47
N TRP A 351 -3.15 10.12 3.39
CA TRP A 351 -4.48 10.75 3.24
C TRP A 351 -4.50 12.04 2.41
N GLY A 352 -3.35 12.63 2.05
CA GLY A 352 -3.28 13.86 1.25
C GLY A 352 -3.87 15.11 1.88
N GLY A 353 -4.05 15.12 3.20
CA GLY A 353 -4.72 16.21 3.92
C GLY A 353 -6.25 16.20 3.76
N PHE A 354 -6.84 15.21 3.08
CA PHE A 354 -8.29 15.08 2.95
C PHE A 354 -8.93 14.56 4.23
N TYR A 355 -10.13 15.03 4.50
CA TYR A 355 -10.93 14.63 5.64
C TYR A 355 -11.16 13.11 5.68
N ASP A 356 -11.05 12.57 6.87
CA ASP A 356 -11.53 11.25 7.25
C ASP A 356 -12.14 11.33 8.64
N HIS A 357 -13.26 10.65 8.86
CA HIS A 357 -13.97 10.75 10.14
C HIS A 357 -13.50 9.73 11.18
N VAL A 358 -12.76 8.70 10.76
CA VAL A 358 -12.35 7.62 11.66
C VAL A 358 -11.00 7.93 12.29
N LYS A 359 -10.98 7.92 13.62
CA LYS A 359 -9.74 8.07 14.39
C LYS A 359 -8.84 6.87 14.16
N PRO A 360 -7.54 7.06 13.78
CA PRO A 360 -6.57 5.97 13.70
C PRO A 360 -6.41 5.26 15.04
N PRO A 361 -6.25 3.91 15.04
CA PRO A 361 -5.92 3.19 16.26
C PRO A 361 -4.47 3.48 16.71
N PHE A 362 -4.25 3.45 17.99
CA PHE A 362 -2.89 3.50 18.54
C PHE A 362 -2.30 2.10 18.52
N VAL A 363 -1.16 1.94 17.86
CA VAL A 363 -0.46 0.64 17.73
C VAL A 363 0.90 0.66 18.43
N ASP A 364 1.69 1.70 18.20
CA ASP A 364 2.97 1.96 18.86
C ASP A 364 3.31 3.44 18.80
N LYS A 365 4.54 3.83 19.13
CA LYS A 365 4.98 5.25 19.13
C LYS A 365 5.00 5.90 17.74
N ASN A 366 5.00 5.13 16.66
CA ASN A 366 4.93 5.64 15.30
C ASN A 366 3.48 5.87 14.86
N GLY A 367 2.51 5.19 15.52
CA GLY A 367 1.09 5.25 15.23
C GLY A 367 0.70 4.62 13.88
N TYR A 368 -0.61 4.42 13.65
CA TYR A 368 -1.15 4.38 12.30
C TYR A 368 -1.56 5.80 11.90
N GLY A 369 -1.50 6.07 10.60
CA GLY A 369 -2.04 7.29 10.01
C GLY A 369 -3.54 7.22 9.78
N LEU A 370 -4.09 8.24 9.12
CA LEU A 370 -5.49 8.26 8.74
C LEU A 370 -5.82 7.14 7.75
N ARG A 371 -7.10 6.83 7.61
CA ARG A 371 -7.54 5.82 6.63
C ARG A 371 -7.21 6.24 5.21
N VAL A 372 -6.80 5.26 4.46
CA VAL A 372 -6.63 5.33 3.00
C VAL A 372 -7.55 4.28 2.36
N PRO A 373 -7.95 4.40 1.09
CA PRO A 373 -8.69 3.33 0.43
C PRO A 373 -7.85 2.06 0.30
N GLY A 374 -8.49 0.91 0.44
CA GLY A 374 -7.89 -0.39 0.18
C GLY A 374 -8.81 -1.26 -0.65
N LEU A 375 -8.27 -1.97 -1.64
CA LEU A 375 -8.99 -2.89 -2.51
C LEU A 375 -8.18 -4.16 -2.71
N LEU A 376 -8.80 -5.33 -2.53
CA LEU A 376 -8.26 -6.59 -3.01
C LEU A 376 -8.96 -6.96 -4.32
N ILE A 377 -8.20 -7.26 -5.36
CA ILE A 377 -8.66 -7.66 -6.70
C ILE A 377 -7.99 -8.99 -7.04
N SER A 378 -8.75 -10.08 -7.02
CA SER A 378 -8.24 -11.44 -7.25
C SER A 378 -9.36 -12.33 -7.76
N PRO A 379 -9.05 -13.38 -8.53
CA PRO A 379 -10.06 -14.38 -8.90
C PRO A 379 -10.64 -15.10 -7.67
N TYR A 380 -9.95 -15.09 -6.55
CA TYR A 380 -10.38 -15.71 -5.30
C TYR A 380 -10.91 -14.71 -4.26
N ALA A 381 -10.98 -13.41 -4.59
CA ALA A 381 -11.52 -12.42 -3.65
C ALA A 381 -13.01 -12.69 -3.37
N ARG A 382 -13.45 -12.48 -2.12
CA ARG A 382 -14.87 -12.55 -1.76
C ARG A 382 -15.63 -11.47 -2.51
N ALA A 383 -16.51 -11.89 -3.43
CA ALA A 383 -17.20 -10.98 -4.34
C ALA A 383 -18.08 -9.95 -3.62
N GLY A 384 -17.88 -8.66 -3.92
CA GLY A 384 -18.70 -7.55 -3.43
C GLY A 384 -18.75 -7.43 -1.92
N THR A 385 -17.66 -7.78 -1.23
CA THR A 385 -17.58 -7.71 0.25
C THR A 385 -16.90 -6.42 0.70
N ILE A 386 -17.32 -5.92 1.86
CA ILE A 386 -16.60 -4.88 2.57
C ILE A 386 -15.88 -5.55 3.74
N ASP A 387 -14.57 -5.38 3.82
CA ASP A 387 -13.77 -5.84 4.96
C ASP A 387 -13.64 -4.71 5.98
N HIS A 388 -14.07 -5.00 7.22
CA HIS A 388 -14.04 -4.09 8.36
C HIS A 388 -12.85 -4.37 9.31
N GLN A 389 -11.92 -5.24 8.94
CA GLN A 389 -10.73 -5.50 9.73
C GLN A 389 -9.84 -4.27 9.79
N THR A 390 -9.15 -4.05 10.91
CA THR A 390 -8.10 -3.04 10.98
C THR A 390 -6.88 -3.51 10.18
N LEU A 391 -6.64 -2.88 9.06
CA LEU A 391 -5.55 -3.20 8.15
C LEU A 391 -4.55 -2.04 8.04
N SER A 392 -3.32 -2.37 7.68
CA SER A 392 -2.28 -1.44 7.29
C SER A 392 -1.27 -2.17 6.40
N PHE A 393 -0.20 -1.54 5.97
CA PHE A 393 0.86 -2.18 5.17
C PHE A 393 1.54 -3.35 5.88
N ASP A 394 1.44 -3.39 7.20
CA ASP A 394 1.88 -4.52 8.02
C ASP A 394 1.14 -5.82 7.64
N ALA A 395 -0.14 -5.73 7.23
CA ALA A 395 -0.91 -6.87 6.73
C ALA A 395 -0.40 -7.38 5.37
N TYR A 396 0.15 -6.49 4.52
CA TYR A 396 0.79 -6.89 3.28
C TYR A 396 2.08 -7.67 3.54
N LEU A 397 2.92 -7.18 4.45
CA LEU A 397 4.12 -7.90 4.88
C LEU A 397 3.77 -9.26 5.46
N LYS A 398 2.78 -9.30 6.37
CA LYS A 398 2.29 -10.56 6.96
C LYS A 398 1.85 -11.56 5.89
N LEU A 399 1.10 -11.13 4.88
CA LEU A 399 0.65 -12.01 3.80
C LEU A 399 1.82 -12.53 2.94
N ILE A 400 2.80 -11.68 2.61
CA ILE A 400 4.03 -12.08 1.91
C ILE A 400 4.76 -13.16 2.71
N GLU A 401 4.94 -12.93 3.99
CA GLU A 401 5.65 -13.82 4.92
C GLU A 401 4.94 -15.14 5.11
N ASP A 402 3.62 -15.13 5.28
CA ASP A 402 2.81 -16.34 5.40
C ASP A 402 2.81 -17.16 4.11
N ARG A 403 2.73 -16.48 2.96
CA ARG A 403 2.67 -17.17 1.65
C ARG A 403 4.01 -17.71 1.18
N PHE A 404 5.08 -16.95 1.36
CA PHE A 404 6.35 -17.26 0.70
C PHE A 404 7.50 -17.60 1.65
N LEU A 405 7.42 -17.21 2.93
CA LEU A 405 8.51 -17.33 3.88
C LEU A 405 8.22 -18.30 5.03
N GLY A 406 7.14 -19.11 4.88
CA GLY A 406 6.75 -20.07 5.93
C GLY A 406 6.37 -19.40 7.25
N GLY A 407 5.92 -18.16 7.22
CA GLY A 407 5.55 -17.37 8.38
C GLY A 407 6.71 -16.69 9.11
N GLN A 408 7.92 -16.70 8.53
CA GLN A 408 9.03 -15.93 9.08
C GLN A 408 8.74 -14.43 8.95
N ARG A 409 8.85 -13.69 10.06
CA ARG A 409 8.60 -12.25 10.13
C ARG A 409 9.88 -11.43 9.96
N LEU A 410 9.72 -10.15 9.62
CA LEU A 410 10.77 -9.13 9.75
C LEU A 410 11.01 -8.85 11.25
N ASP A 411 11.47 -9.87 11.96
CA ASP A 411 11.72 -9.84 13.40
C ASP A 411 13.22 -9.91 13.66
N PRO A 412 13.82 -8.86 14.25
CA PRO A 412 15.25 -8.80 14.55
C PRO A 412 15.74 -9.92 15.47
N ALA A 413 14.84 -10.63 16.16
CA ALA A 413 15.18 -11.80 16.95
C ALA A 413 15.36 -13.07 16.10
N THR A 414 14.77 -13.13 14.90
CA THR A 414 14.68 -14.35 14.09
C THR A 414 15.13 -14.21 12.65
N ASP A 415 15.22 -12.98 12.10
CA ASP A 415 15.59 -12.72 10.70
C ASP A 415 17.10 -12.80 10.42
N GLY A 416 17.93 -13.01 11.45
CA GLY A 416 19.38 -13.09 11.36
C GLY A 416 20.11 -11.74 11.31
N ARG A 417 19.38 -10.62 11.41
CA ARG A 417 19.93 -9.25 11.41
C ARG A 417 19.34 -8.43 12.57
N PRO A 418 19.88 -8.56 13.79
CA PRO A 418 19.38 -7.80 14.93
C PRO A 418 19.38 -6.29 14.66
N ASP A 419 18.24 -5.65 14.88
CA ASP A 419 18.06 -4.21 14.83
C ASP A 419 17.32 -3.68 16.06
N SER A 420 17.09 -2.37 16.12
CA SER A 420 16.45 -1.72 17.27
C SER A 420 14.99 -1.34 17.03
N ARG A 421 14.30 -1.99 16.05
CA ARG A 421 12.87 -1.73 15.83
C ARG A 421 12.07 -2.05 17.11
N PRO A 422 11.12 -1.20 17.48
CA PRO A 422 10.44 -1.35 18.77
C PRO A 422 9.33 -2.42 18.73
N THR A 423 8.82 -2.78 17.54
CA THR A 423 7.63 -3.59 17.37
C THR A 423 7.72 -4.37 16.06
N VAL A 424 7.38 -5.64 16.08
CA VAL A 424 7.09 -6.45 14.90
C VAL A 424 5.59 -6.39 14.68
N ARG A 425 5.13 -5.47 13.81
CA ARG A 425 3.72 -5.12 13.68
C ARG A 425 2.87 -6.21 13.06
N GLU A 426 3.48 -7.08 12.27
CA GLU A 426 2.85 -8.25 11.64
C GLU A 426 2.29 -9.25 12.68
N THR A 427 2.76 -9.16 13.93
CA THR A 427 2.32 -10.01 15.05
C THR A 427 1.30 -9.35 15.96
N MET A 428 0.90 -8.11 15.71
CA MET A 428 -0.01 -7.39 16.59
C MET A 428 -1.45 -7.92 16.51
N ALA A 429 -2.08 -8.13 17.66
CA ALA A 429 -3.45 -8.67 17.72
C ALA A 429 -4.53 -7.77 17.10
N ILE A 430 -4.25 -6.47 16.92
CA ILE A 430 -5.18 -5.54 16.24
C ILE A 430 -5.15 -5.69 14.73
N LEU A 431 -4.05 -6.21 14.18
CA LEU A 431 -3.88 -6.35 12.73
C LEU A 431 -4.78 -7.46 12.21
N GLY A 432 -5.58 -7.13 11.20
CA GLY A 432 -6.41 -8.10 10.49
C GLY A 432 -5.59 -9.09 9.66
N ASP A 433 -6.27 -10.08 9.14
CA ASP A 433 -5.69 -11.13 8.31
C ASP A 433 -6.28 -11.08 6.90
N LEU A 434 -5.46 -10.69 5.93
CA LEU A 434 -5.87 -10.61 4.53
C LEU A 434 -6.28 -11.96 3.94
N ALA A 435 -5.86 -13.10 4.51
CA ALA A 435 -6.31 -14.41 4.06
C ALA A 435 -7.82 -14.60 4.21
N LEU A 436 -8.49 -13.87 5.11
CA LEU A 436 -9.93 -13.91 5.32
C LEU A 436 -10.74 -13.22 4.22
N GLU A 437 -10.09 -12.41 3.40
CA GLU A 437 -10.70 -11.73 2.25
C GLU A 437 -10.88 -12.63 1.03
N PHE A 438 -10.32 -13.84 1.06
CA PHE A 438 -10.40 -14.80 -0.02
C PHE A 438 -11.42 -15.90 0.25
N ASP A 439 -11.97 -16.44 -0.83
CA ASP A 439 -12.74 -17.67 -0.88
C ASP A 439 -12.08 -18.61 -1.90
N PHE A 440 -11.19 -19.45 -1.41
CA PHE A 440 -10.45 -20.38 -2.24
C PHE A 440 -11.24 -21.63 -2.64
N GLU A 441 -12.43 -21.83 -2.04
CA GLU A 441 -13.31 -22.94 -2.38
C GLU A 441 -14.32 -22.56 -3.48
N ALA A 442 -14.55 -21.27 -3.68
CA ALA A 442 -15.40 -20.79 -4.76
C ALA A 442 -14.72 -20.94 -6.13
N GLU A 443 -15.54 -21.00 -7.19
CA GLU A 443 -15.03 -20.91 -8.56
C GLU A 443 -14.32 -19.56 -8.78
N PRO A 444 -13.12 -19.57 -9.37
CA PRO A 444 -12.36 -18.35 -9.61
C PRO A 444 -13.14 -17.35 -10.47
N GLN A 445 -13.20 -16.10 -10.04
CA GLN A 445 -13.88 -15.05 -10.78
C GLN A 445 -13.19 -14.76 -12.12
N PRO A 446 -13.96 -14.55 -13.19
CA PRO A 446 -13.39 -14.16 -14.48
C PRO A 446 -12.79 -12.75 -14.42
N PRO A 447 -11.88 -12.41 -15.35
CA PRO A 447 -11.32 -11.06 -15.45
C PRO A 447 -12.40 -9.99 -15.66
N LEU A 448 -12.38 -8.94 -14.84
CA LEU A 448 -13.19 -7.72 -15.01
C LEU A 448 -12.39 -6.69 -15.79
N ILE A 449 -12.54 -6.65 -17.09
CA ILE A 449 -11.82 -5.74 -17.97
C ILE A 449 -12.60 -4.43 -18.11
N LEU A 450 -12.04 -3.34 -17.62
CA LEU A 450 -12.66 -2.00 -17.65
C LEU A 450 -12.00 -1.09 -18.70
N ASP A 451 -12.77 -0.12 -19.22
CA ASP A 451 -12.20 0.96 -20.03
C ASP A 451 -11.32 1.84 -19.11
N PRO A 452 -10.04 2.07 -19.41
CA PRO A 452 -9.20 2.96 -18.61
C PRO A 452 -9.67 4.42 -18.62
N THR A 453 -10.47 4.82 -19.60
CA THR A 453 -10.95 6.21 -19.80
C THR A 453 -12.48 6.25 -19.95
N PRO A 454 -13.25 5.81 -18.96
CA PRO A 454 -14.71 5.73 -19.02
C PRO A 454 -15.39 7.10 -18.98
#